data_470a954b22b6f09b789f977adfbb4a08
#
_entry.id   470a954b22b6f09b789f977adfbb4a08
#
_cell.length_a   1.000
_cell.length_b   1.000
_cell.length_c   1.000
_cell.angle_alpha   90.00
_cell.angle_beta   90.00
_cell.angle_gamma   90.00
#
_symmetry.space_group_name_H-M   'P 1'
#
loop_
_entity.id
_entity.type
_entity.pdbx_description
1 polymer ?
#
loop_
_entity_poly.entity_id
_entity_poly.type
_entity_poly.pdbx_seq_one_letter_code
_entity_poly.pdbx_strand_id
1 'polypeptide(L)'
;MTEYRNKKALKCIGEKIIEERQKQNFEISDIADKAGLSYNTVSKIENGQDALFSSFIEVCFALNLHPKEILNVKLNVQPKNELSPTRKEKSRLTTRIKNLIENGHFNSWQGTNDIVLKLKEEFSLSTDSKNVSSILRRLNSEKYLKMKKSGRKNLYIISK
;
A
#
# COMPACT_ATOMS: atom_id res chain seq x y z
N MET A 1 -17.88 5.96 -15.99
CA MET A 1 -16.55 5.83 -15.33
C MET A 1 -16.70 6.21 -13.87
N THR A 2 -16.36 5.32 -12.95
CA THR A 2 -16.36 5.66 -11.51
C THR A 2 -15.24 6.64 -11.24
N GLU A 3 -15.58 7.81 -10.72
CA GLU A 3 -14.60 8.84 -10.39
C GLU A 3 -13.59 8.30 -9.38
N TYR A 4 -12.29 8.31 -9.71
CA TYR A 4 -11.22 7.82 -8.83
C TYR A 4 -10.88 8.80 -7.70
N ARG A 5 -11.36 10.05 -7.81
CA ARG A 5 -11.07 11.16 -6.89
C ARG A 5 -11.87 11.04 -5.60
N ASN A 6 -11.20 11.24 -4.47
CA ASN A 6 -11.87 11.37 -3.18
C ASN A 6 -12.11 12.85 -2.87
N LYS A 7 -13.16 13.43 -3.48
CA LYS A 7 -13.51 14.85 -3.32
C LYS A 7 -13.67 15.26 -1.86
N LYS A 8 -14.24 14.38 -1.02
CA LYS A 8 -14.43 14.67 0.40
C LYS A 8 -13.12 14.85 1.14
N ALA A 9 -12.16 13.95 0.88
CA ALA A 9 -10.83 14.05 1.48
C ALA A 9 -10.09 15.31 1.00
N LEU A 10 -10.12 15.57 -0.31
CA LEU A 10 -9.47 16.77 -0.88
C LEU A 10 -10.06 18.05 -0.30
N LYS A 11 -11.39 18.11 -0.13
CA LYS A 11 -12.06 19.26 0.48
C LYS A 11 -11.62 19.48 1.93
N CYS A 12 -11.58 18.43 2.75
CA CYS A 12 -11.11 18.54 4.14
C CYS A 12 -9.65 19.02 4.24
N ILE A 13 -8.80 18.55 3.32
CA ILE A 13 -7.39 18.98 3.24
C ILE A 13 -7.30 20.45 2.84
N GLY A 14 -8.06 20.87 1.83
CA GLY A 14 -8.12 22.26 1.37
C GLY A 14 -8.60 23.22 2.47
N GLU A 15 -9.68 22.85 3.18
CA GLU A 15 -10.20 23.60 4.32
C GLU A 15 -9.13 23.79 5.41
N LYS A 16 -8.34 22.73 5.68
CA LYS A 16 -7.24 22.78 6.65
C LYS A 16 -6.12 23.74 6.20
N ILE A 17 -5.79 23.77 4.91
CA ILE A 17 -4.81 24.71 4.36
C ILE A 17 -5.31 26.15 4.51
N ILE A 18 -6.58 26.43 4.19
CA ILE A 18 -7.20 27.75 4.37
C ILE A 18 -7.10 28.19 5.83
N GLU A 19 -7.45 27.30 6.77
CA GLU A 19 -7.38 27.58 8.21
C GLU A 19 -5.97 27.96 8.63
N GLU A 20 -4.95 27.21 8.23
CA GLU A 20 -3.56 27.47 8.61
C GLU A 20 -2.99 28.74 7.95
N ARG A 21 -3.38 29.02 6.69
CA ARG A 21 -3.04 30.27 6.01
C ARG A 21 -3.63 31.49 6.71
N GLN A 22 -4.92 31.42 7.05
CA GLN A 22 -5.61 32.50 7.73
C GLN A 22 -5.06 32.78 9.13
N LYS A 23 -4.65 31.74 9.89
CA LYS A 23 -3.97 31.91 11.18
C LYS A 23 -2.68 32.72 11.08
N GLN A 24 -2.01 32.65 9.94
CA GLN A 24 -0.77 33.38 9.67
C GLN A 24 -1.02 34.73 9.00
N ASN A 25 -2.28 35.12 8.78
CA ASN A 25 -2.69 36.35 8.06
C ASN A 25 -2.11 36.45 6.64
N PHE A 26 -1.94 35.32 5.94
CA PHE A 26 -1.49 35.28 4.56
C PHE A 26 -2.67 35.32 3.58
N GLU A 27 -2.47 36.00 2.43
CA GLU A 27 -3.31 35.89 1.25
C GLU A 27 -2.87 34.69 0.40
N ILE A 28 -3.74 34.26 -0.57
CA ILE A 28 -3.39 33.18 -1.50
C ILE A 28 -2.15 33.56 -2.33
N SER A 29 -2.01 34.85 -2.70
CA SER A 29 -0.87 35.41 -3.41
C SER A 29 0.44 35.20 -2.65
N ASP A 30 0.42 35.43 -1.31
CA ASP A 30 1.61 35.27 -0.49
C ASP A 30 2.09 33.80 -0.46
N ILE A 31 1.16 32.86 -0.39
CA ILE A 31 1.48 31.42 -0.46
C ILE A 31 1.97 31.05 -1.86
N ALA A 32 1.36 31.61 -2.92
CA ALA A 32 1.78 31.39 -4.29
C ALA A 32 3.22 31.83 -4.52
N ASP A 33 3.58 33.02 -4.08
CA ASP A 33 4.93 33.59 -4.19
C ASP A 33 5.95 32.78 -3.37
N LYS A 34 5.62 32.46 -2.10
CA LYS A 34 6.49 31.64 -1.23
C LYS A 34 6.71 30.22 -1.76
N ALA A 35 5.68 29.61 -2.38
CA ALA A 35 5.75 28.26 -2.92
C ALA A 35 6.31 28.20 -4.36
N GLY A 36 6.50 29.36 -5.03
CA GLY A 36 6.85 29.40 -6.45
C GLY A 36 5.75 28.83 -7.37
N LEU A 37 4.48 28.98 -6.97
CA LEU A 37 3.33 28.45 -7.69
C LEU A 37 2.46 29.58 -8.23
N SER A 38 1.57 29.27 -9.18
CA SER A 38 0.56 30.23 -9.60
C SER A 38 -0.57 30.37 -8.55
N TYR A 39 -1.18 31.53 -8.45
CA TYR A 39 -2.39 31.78 -7.65
C TYR A 39 -3.46 30.72 -7.90
N ASN A 40 -3.69 30.38 -9.18
CA ASN A 40 -4.70 29.37 -9.56
C ASN A 40 -4.37 27.98 -9.01
N THR A 41 -3.09 27.61 -8.89
CA THR A 41 -2.67 26.32 -8.36
C THR A 41 -2.97 26.25 -6.87
N VAL A 42 -2.62 27.28 -6.11
CA VAL A 42 -2.92 27.35 -4.67
C VAL A 42 -4.43 27.38 -4.43
N SER A 43 -5.18 28.20 -5.16
CA SER A 43 -6.63 28.27 -5.10
C SER A 43 -7.32 26.93 -5.39
N LYS A 44 -6.83 26.16 -6.38
CA LYS A 44 -7.33 24.80 -6.66
C LYS A 44 -7.12 23.86 -5.49
N ILE A 45 -5.95 23.90 -4.85
CA ILE A 45 -5.62 23.04 -3.69
C ILE A 45 -6.55 23.40 -2.53
N GLU A 46 -6.72 24.68 -2.21
CA GLU A 46 -7.61 25.16 -1.16
C GLU A 46 -9.07 24.79 -1.40
N ASN A 47 -9.53 24.82 -2.65
CA ASN A 47 -10.88 24.42 -3.03
C ASN A 47 -11.06 22.88 -3.14
N GLY A 48 -10.08 22.08 -2.73
CA GLY A 48 -10.16 20.62 -2.77
C GLY A 48 -10.23 20.06 -4.19
N GLN A 49 -9.65 20.76 -5.16
CA GLN A 49 -9.50 20.27 -6.52
C GLN A 49 -8.21 19.48 -6.68
N ASP A 50 -8.13 18.66 -7.74
CA ASP A 50 -6.91 17.91 -8.03
C ASP A 50 -5.76 18.84 -8.37
N ALA A 51 -4.63 18.58 -7.73
CA ALA A 51 -3.35 19.22 -7.99
C ALA A 51 -2.22 18.18 -7.90
N LEU A 52 -1.05 18.54 -8.37
CA LEU A 52 0.12 17.71 -8.22
C LEU A 52 0.48 17.59 -6.74
N PHE A 53 0.89 16.39 -6.31
CA PHE A 53 1.32 16.16 -4.93
C PHE A 53 2.55 17.01 -4.55
N SER A 54 3.46 17.27 -5.52
CA SER A 54 4.57 18.21 -5.34
C SER A 54 4.08 19.62 -5.00
N SER A 55 3.08 20.15 -5.72
CA SER A 55 2.51 21.46 -5.43
C SER A 55 1.88 21.54 -4.05
N PHE A 56 1.22 20.46 -3.59
CA PHE A 56 0.71 20.37 -2.22
C PHE A 56 1.84 20.45 -1.17
N ILE A 57 2.98 19.78 -1.41
CA ILE A 57 4.14 19.84 -0.51
C ILE A 57 4.69 21.27 -0.44
N GLU A 58 4.84 21.96 -1.58
CA GLU A 58 5.33 23.34 -1.60
C GLU A 58 4.39 24.31 -0.87
N VAL A 59 3.07 24.12 -0.97
CA VAL A 59 2.10 24.89 -0.17
C VAL A 59 2.28 24.64 1.33
N CYS A 60 2.51 23.39 1.75
CA CYS A 60 2.78 23.08 3.16
C CYS A 60 4.07 23.78 3.63
N PHE A 61 5.13 23.76 2.83
CA PHE A 61 6.39 24.43 3.16
C PHE A 61 6.26 25.94 3.20
N ALA A 62 5.48 26.54 2.29
CA ALA A 62 5.17 27.96 2.30
C ALA A 62 4.47 28.41 3.60
N LEU A 63 3.66 27.51 4.19
CA LEU A 63 3.02 27.69 5.49
C LEU A 63 3.94 27.36 6.68
N ASN A 64 5.18 26.96 6.47
CA ASN A 64 6.11 26.43 7.48
C ASN A 64 5.54 25.24 8.28
N LEU A 65 4.77 24.36 7.61
CA LEU A 65 4.15 23.20 8.20
C LEU A 65 4.66 21.91 7.56
N HIS A 66 4.81 20.89 8.36
CA HIS A 66 5.06 19.55 7.82
C HIS A 66 3.78 19.01 7.15
N PRO A 67 3.85 18.39 5.97
CA PRO A 67 2.67 17.84 5.27
C PRO A 67 1.79 16.95 6.14
N LYS A 68 2.38 16.22 7.10
CA LYS A 68 1.66 15.39 8.09
C LYS A 68 0.63 16.20 8.91
N GLU A 69 0.90 17.45 9.22
CA GLU A 69 0.01 18.30 10.02
C GLU A 69 -1.24 18.68 9.24
N ILE A 70 -1.07 18.98 7.97
CA ILE A 70 -2.19 19.25 7.04
C ILE A 70 -2.98 17.97 6.75
N LEU A 71 -2.30 16.82 6.58
CA LEU A 71 -2.95 15.54 6.30
C LEU A 71 -3.63 14.92 7.52
N ASN A 72 -3.41 15.46 8.73
CA ASN A 72 -4.08 15.00 9.95
C ASN A 72 -5.52 15.52 10.03
N VAL A 73 -6.35 15.04 9.13
CA VAL A 73 -7.78 15.36 9.04
C VAL A 73 -8.63 14.12 9.31
N LYS A 74 -9.82 14.31 9.89
CA LYS A 74 -10.75 13.21 10.16
C LYS A 74 -11.35 12.70 8.84
N LEU A 75 -10.90 11.56 8.39
CA LEU A 75 -11.40 10.91 7.18
C LEU A 75 -12.03 9.57 7.50
N ASN A 76 -13.10 9.22 6.79
CA ASN A 76 -13.61 7.85 6.78
C ASN A 76 -12.73 7.02 5.84
N VAL A 77 -11.83 6.21 6.43
CA VAL A 77 -10.85 5.42 5.67
C VAL A 77 -11.50 4.09 5.26
N GLN A 78 -12.03 4.06 4.05
CA GLN A 78 -12.58 2.84 3.46
C GLN A 78 -12.00 2.64 2.06
N PRO A 79 -11.62 1.41 1.70
CA PRO A 79 -11.20 1.12 0.33
C PRO A 79 -12.39 1.29 -0.61
N LYS A 80 -12.16 1.87 -1.77
CA LYS A 80 -13.19 2.10 -2.80
C LYS A 80 -13.77 0.79 -3.34
N ASN A 81 -12.94 -0.24 -3.44
CA ASN A 81 -13.32 -1.56 -3.93
C ASN A 81 -12.77 -2.64 -3.01
N GLU A 82 -13.52 -3.70 -2.85
CA GLU A 82 -13.01 -4.90 -2.20
C GLU A 82 -12.12 -5.72 -3.15
N LEU A 83 -11.23 -6.52 -2.56
CA LEU A 83 -10.47 -7.49 -3.35
C LEU A 83 -11.44 -8.49 -4.01
N SER A 84 -11.16 -8.84 -5.26
CA SER A 84 -11.90 -9.92 -5.93
C SER A 84 -11.78 -11.23 -5.12
N PRO A 85 -12.79 -12.15 -5.19
CA PRO A 85 -12.74 -13.42 -4.48
C PRO A 85 -11.43 -14.18 -4.71
N THR A 86 -10.97 -14.24 -5.96
CA THR A 86 -9.70 -14.88 -6.32
C THR A 86 -8.49 -14.25 -5.63
N ARG A 87 -8.48 -12.93 -5.44
CA ARG A 87 -7.40 -12.23 -4.75
C ARG A 87 -7.48 -12.41 -3.23
N LYS A 88 -8.69 -12.45 -2.66
CA LYS A 88 -8.92 -12.78 -1.24
C LYS A 88 -8.38 -14.18 -0.93
N GLU A 89 -8.71 -15.18 -1.76
CA GLU A 89 -8.21 -16.55 -1.60
C GLU A 89 -6.67 -16.63 -1.73
N LYS A 90 -6.09 -15.96 -2.72
CA LYS A 90 -4.64 -15.92 -2.91
C LYS A 90 -3.91 -15.25 -1.74
N SER A 91 -4.50 -14.24 -1.13
CA SER A 91 -3.97 -13.59 0.08
C SER A 91 -4.01 -14.54 1.27
N ARG A 92 -5.12 -15.23 1.50
CA ARG A 92 -5.27 -16.22 2.58
C ARG A 92 -4.27 -17.37 2.44
N LEU A 93 -4.09 -17.89 1.22
CA LEU A 93 -3.09 -18.92 0.94
C LEU A 93 -1.67 -18.46 1.27
N THR A 94 -1.32 -17.20 0.96
CA THR A 94 -0.02 -16.63 1.31
C THR A 94 0.20 -16.60 2.83
N THR A 95 -0.81 -16.17 3.58
CA THR A 95 -0.75 -16.13 5.05
C THR A 95 -0.52 -17.54 5.63
N ARG A 96 -1.25 -18.54 5.14
CA ARG A 96 -1.07 -19.94 5.58
C ARG A 96 0.32 -20.49 5.27
N ILE A 97 0.88 -20.16 4.09
CA ILE A 97 2.26 -20.56 3.77
C ILE A 97 3.27 -19.85 4.69
N LYS A 98 3.05 -18.59 5.04
CA LYS A 98 3.90 -17.89 6.02
C LYS A 98 3.82 -18.54 7.42
N ASN A 99 2.64 -18.93 7.86
CA ASN A 99 2.50 -19.68 9.11
C ASN A 99 3.28 -21.00 9.06
N LEU A 100 3.27 -21.73 7.93
CA LEU A 100 4.11 -22.94 7.79
C LEU A 100 5.62 -22.62 7.89
N ILE A 101 6.06 -21.45 7.42
CA ILE A 101 7.46 -21.01 7.58
C ILE A 101 7.76 -20.76 9.05
N GLU A 102 6.91 -20.02 9.76
CA GLU A 102 7.04 -19.70 11.19
C GLU A 102 7.00 -20.97 12.06
N ASN A 103 6.18 -21.94 11.71
CA ASN A 103 6.08 -23.25 12.37
C ASN A 103 7.26 -24.20 12.03
N GLY A 104 8.26 -23.74 11.27
CA GLY A 104 9.48 -24.49 11.01
C GLY A 104 9.40 -25.54 9.90
N HIS A 105 8.31 -25.62 9.14
CA HIS A 105 8.20 -26.59 8.03
C HIS A 105 9.22 -26.36 6.91
N PHE A 106 9.84 -25.20 6.86
CA PHE A 106 10.90 -24.86 5.90
C PHE A 106 12.32 -24.91 6.51
N ASN A 107 12.50 -25.54 7.68
CA ASN A 107 13.82 -25.78 8.25
C ASN A 107 14.61 -26.83 7.46
N SER A 108 13.94 -27.63 6.65
CA SER A 108 14.50 -28.52 5.65
C SER A 108 14.00 -28.19 4.25
N TRP A 109 14.66 -28.72 3.22
CA TRP A 109 14.28 -28.46 1.83
C TRP A 109 12.93 -29.07 1.49
N GLN A 110 11.96 -28.25 1.17
CA GLN A 110 10.58 -28.62 0.84
C GLN A 110 10.26 -28.36 -0.62
N GLY A 111 9.59 -29.28 -1.27
CA GLY A 111 9.05 -29.10 -2.61
C GLY A 111 7.64 -28.51 -2.59
N THR A 112 7.17 -28.04 -3.73
CA THR A 112 5.82 -27.46 -3.85
C THR A 112 4.72 -28.44 -3.43
N ASN A 113 4.85 -29.72 -3.81
CA ASN A 113 3.84 -30.74 -3.46
C ASN A 113 3.82 -31.05 -1.96
N ASP A 114 4.98 -31.01 -1.29
CA ASP A 114 5.05 -31.23 0.16
C ASP A 114 4.27 -30.14 0.89
N ILE A 115 4.35 -28.90 0.42
CA ILE A 115 3.60 -27.78 0.98
C ILE A 115 2.10 -27.89 0.65
N VAL A 116 1.72 -28.38 -0.54
CA VAL A 116 0.29 -28.65 -0.86
C VAL A 116 -0.29 -29.67 0.12
N LEU A 117 0.45 -30.74 0.43
CA LEU A 117 0.01 -31.74 1.39
C LEU A 117 -0.11 -31.15 2.80
N LYS A 118 0.88 -30.35 3.24
CA LYS A 118 0.84 -29.68 4.56
C LYS A 118 -0.33 -28.69 4.68
N LEU A 119 -0.62 -27.94 3.64
CA LEU A 119 -1.78 -27.05 3.62
C LEU A 119 -3.11 -27.81 3.74
N LYS A 120 -3.20 -29.00 3.16
CA LYS A 120 -4.36 -29.87 3.29
C LYS A 120 -4.46 -30.45 4.71
N GLU A 121 -3.34 -30.92 5.29
CA GLU A 121 -3.28 -31.49 6.64
C GLU A 121 -3.62 -30.46 7.73
N GLU A 122 -2.96 -29.31 7.73
CA GLU A 122 -3.05 -28.33 8.82
C GLU A 122 -4.24 -27.37 8.68
N PHE A 123 -4.64 -27.04 7.46
CA PHE A 123 -5.68 -26.02 7.21
C PHE A 123 -6.90 -26.58 6.49
N SER A 124 -6.98 -27.90 6.25
CA SER A 124 -8.03 -28.54 5.45
C SER A 124 -8.23 -27.87 4.08
N LEU A 125 -7.15 -27.29 3.53
CA LEU A 125 -7.19 -26.49 2.31
C LEU A 125 -6.73 -27.32 1.12
N SER A 126 -7.64 -27.61 0.20
CA SER A 126 -7.29 -28.13 -1.12
C SER A 126 -6.91 -26.97 -2.05
N THR A 127 -5.68 -26.98 -2.55
CA THR A 127 -5.17 -25.92 -3.45
C THR A 127 -4.34 -26.52 -4.56
N ASP A 128 -4.28 -25.79 -5.68
CA ASP A 128 -3.50 -26.20 -6.83
C ASP A 128 -2.00 -25.92 -6.60
N SER A 129 -1.15 -26.87 -6.98
CA SER A 129 0.31 -26.74 -6.90
C SER A 129 0.86 -25.53 -7.65
N LYS A 130 0.19 -25.11 -8.72
CA LYS A 130 0.53 -23.89 -9.48
C LYS A 130 0.42 -22.64 -8.62
N ASN A 131 -0.63 -22.52 -7.80
CA ASN A 131 -0.84 -21.40 -6.90
C ASN A 131 0.22 -21.36 -5.80
N VAL A 132 0.51 -22.50 -5.19
CA VAL A 132 1.57 -22.65 -4.16
C VAL A 132 2.93 -22.30 -4.77
N SER A 133 3.28 -22.84 -5.93
CA SER A 133 4.55 -22.57 -6.62
C SER A 133 4.73 -21.06 -6.91
N SER A 134 3.67 -20.38 -7.33
CA SER A 134 3.74 -18.93 -7.59
C SER A 134 4.06 -18.11 -6.33
N ILE A 135 3.50 -18.52 -5.18
CA ILE A 135 3.74 -17.86 -3.89
C ILE A 135 5.16 -18.17 -3.40
N LEU A 136 5.61 -19.41 -3.47
CA LEU A 136 6.97 -19.80 -3.04
C LEU A 136 8.05 -19.07 -3.84
N ARG A 137 7.87 -18.90 -5.17
CA ARG A 137 8.79 -18.10 -5.99
C ARG A 137 8.81 -16.63 -5.57
N ARG A 138 7.66 -16.04 -5.26
CA ARG A 138 7.58 -14.68 -4.76
C ARG A 138 8.28 -14.55 -3.40
N LEU A 139 8.03 -15.46 -2.46
CA LEU A 139 8.71 -15.46 -1.16
C LEU A 139 10.22 -15.65 -1.28
N ASN A 140 10.69 -16.37 -2.30
CA ASN A 140 12.12 -16.44 -2.62
C ASN A 140 12.64 -15.09 -3.16
N SER A 141 11.93 -14.41 -4.05
CA SER A 141 12.34 -13.08 -4.53
C SER A 141 12.31 -12.01 -3.43
N GLU A 142 11.39 -12.15 -2.47
CA GLU A 142 11.29 -11.32 -1.26
C GLU A 142 12.31 -11.72 -0.17
N LYS A 143 13.21 -12.70 -0.43
CA LYS A 143 14.27 -13.20 0.47
C LYS A 143 13.75 -13.86 1.76
N TYR A 144 12.49 -14.24 1.86
CA TYR A 144 11.98 -15.09 2.94
C TYR A 144 12.44 -16.53 2.82
N LEU A 145 12.59 -17.01 1.59
CA LEU A 145 13.02 -18.35 1.27
C LEU A 145 14.25 -18.34 0.35
N LYS A 146 15.08 -19.35 0.45
CA LYS A 146 16.10 -19.71 -0.55
C LYS A 146 15.58 -20.83 -1.42
N MET A 147 15.90 -20.83 -2.70
CA MET A 147 15.50 -21.85 -3.65
C MET A 147 16.71 -22.56 -4.23
N LYS A 148 16.61 -23.88 -4.38
CA LYS A 148 17.53 -24.67 -5.22
C LYS A 148 16.74 -25.52 -6.20
N LYS A 149 17.36 -25.83 -7.32
CA LYS A 149 16.81 -26.74 -8.33
C LYS A 149 17.31 -28.16 -8.06
N SER A 150 16.41 -29.13 -8.02
CA SER A 150 16.72 -30.55 -7.88
C SER A 150 16.00 -31.33 -8.99
N GLY A 151 16.72 -31.64 -10.06
CA GLY A 151 16.14 -32.20 -11.26
C GLY A 151 15.10 -31.25 -11.87
N ARG A 152 13.86 -31.73 -12.02
CA ARG A 152 12.73 -30.94 -12.54
C ARG A 152 11.96 -30.17 -11.47
N LYS A 153 12.34 -30.27 -10.18
CA LYS A 153 11.64 -29.68 -9.05
C LYS A 153 12.41 -28.51 -8.46
N ASN A 154 11.72 -27.50 -7.99
CA ASN A 154 12.27 -26.45 -7.14
C ASN A 154 12.02 -26.83 -5.69
N LEU A 155 13.07 -26.73 -4.88
CA LEU A 155 13.02 -26.92 -3.43
C LEU A 155 13.27 -25.58 -2.73
N TYR A 156 12.64 -25.41 -1.59
CA TYR A 156 12.67 -24.17 -0.82
C TYR A 156 13.04 -24.45 0.63
N ILE A 157 13.80 -23.54 1.23
CA ILE A 157 14.19 -23.55 2.64
C ILE A 157 14.13 -22.14 3.20
N ILE A 158 13.96 -21.97 4.49
CA ILE A 158 13.96 -20.63 5.13
C ILE A 158 15.30 -19.92 4.87
N SER A 159 15.22 -18.63 4.57
CA SER A 159 16.40 -17.78 4.43
C SER A 159 16.87 -17.37 5.83
N LYS A 160 17.97 -17.94 6.31
CA LYS A 160 18.66 -17.47 7.51
C LYS A 160 19.35 -16.14 7.21
#